data_e2d5116340c7aed300adc5e6a5b4f859
#
_entry.id   e2d5116340c7aed300adc5e6a5b4f859
#
_cell.length_a   1.000
_cell.length_b   1.000
_cell.length_c   1.000
_cell.angle_alpha   90.00
_cell.angle_beta   90.00
_cell.angle_gamma   90.00
#
_symmetry.space_group_name_H-M   'P 1'
#
loop_
_entity.id
_entity.type
_entity.pdbx_description
1 polymer ?
#
loop_
_entity_poly.entity_id
_entity_poly.type
_entity_poly.pdbx_seq_one_letter_code
_entity_poly.pdbx_strand_id
1 'polypeptide(L)'
;MCPHHGPSLAISADSTYHVTWFTDGLARKGLFYARSSDGGVTFSDPMPVGRSDRNPAHPYLIAAKGALWLVWKEFDGEKTTVSVMTSHDDGRTWSAAKIVAETSNASDHPLLLSRGGRVFLSWQTHAEGYRIMPLEDAR
;
A
#
# COMPACT_ATOMS: atom_id res chain seq x y z
N MET A 1 1.83 -13.96 17.95
CA MET A 1 2.09 -12.81 17.07
C MET A 1 0.84 -11.96 17.07
N CYS A 2 0.93 -10.69 17.42
CA CYS A 2 -0.24 -9.81 17.44
C CYS A 2 -0.44 -9.25 16.03
N PRO A 3 -1.48 -9.63 15.30
CA PRO A 3 -1.68 -9.19 13.92
C PRO A 3 -2.34 -7.81 13.89
N HIS A 4 -1.59 -6.78 14.23
CA HIS A 4 -2.06 -5.40 14.09
C HIS A 4 -1.88 -4.89 12.64
N HIS A 5 -2.34 -5.70 11.69
CA HIS A 5 -2.37 -5.35 10.27
C HIS A 5 -3.81 -4.98 9.88
N GLY A 6 -4.23 -3.80 10.30
CA GLY A 6 -5.54 -3.29 9.90
C GLY A 6 -5.65 -3.12 8.38
N PRO A 7 -6.86 -3.21 7.82
CA PRO A 7 -7.11 -2.89 6.42
C PRO A 7 -6.95 -1.39 6.19
N SER A 8 -6.65 -1.00 4.94
CA SER A 8 -6.70 0.38 4.48
C SER A 8 -7.77 0.52 3.41
N LEU A 9 -8.58 1.56 3.52
CA LEU A 9 -9.70 1.84 2.62
C LEU A 9 -9.53 3.23 2.02
N ALA A 10 -9.75 3.36 0.73
CA ALA A 10 -9.89 4.63 0.03
C ALA A 10 -11.15 4.62 -0.84
N ILE A 11 -11.71 5.79 -1.06
CA ILE A 11 -12.86 5.98 -1.95
C ILE A 11 -12.44 6.94 -3.05
N SER A 12 -12.54 6.51 -4.30
CA SER A 12 -12.24 7.34 -5.46
C SER A 12 -13.37 8.30 -5.81
N ALA A 13 -13.09 9.22 -6.72
CA ALA A 13 -14.05 10.28 -7.10
C ALA A 13 -15.36 9.75 -7.69
N ASP A 14 -15.34 8.57 -8.30
CA ASP A 14 -16.53 7.89 -8.84
C ASP A 14 -17.25 7.01 -7.81
N SER A 15 -16.92 7.15 -6.52
CA SER A 15 -17.50 6.39 -5.41
C SER A 15 -17.14 4.90 -5.39
N THR A 16 -16.12 4.48 -6.10
CA THR A 16 -15.57 3.13 -6.00
C THR A 16 -14.77 2.99 -4.69
N TYR A 17 -15.03 1.93 -3.96
CA TYR A 17 -14.30 1.57 -2.74
C TYR A 17 -13.11 0.70 -3.10
N HIS A 18 -11.95 1.04 -2.53
CA HIS A 18 -10.69 0.34 -2.72
C HIS A 18 -10.20 -0.11 -1.35
N VAL A 19 -10.00 -1.40 -1.19
CA VAL A 19 -9.55 -1.97 0.08
C VAL A 19 -8.29 -2.81 -0.13
N THR A 20 -7.36 -2.69 0.79
CA THR A 20 -6.19 -3.56 0.88
C THR A 20 -6.08 -4.10 2.30
N TRP A 21 -5.72 -5.37 2.44
CA TRP A 21 -5.65 -6.04 3.74
C TRP A 21 -4.58 -7.12 3.76
N PHE A 22 -4.15 -7.45 4.96
CA PHE A 22 -3.30 -8.60 5.22
C PHE A 22 -4.14 -9.78 5.72
N THR A 23 -3.79 -10.98 5.30
CA THR A 23 -4.35 -12.22 5.85
C THR A 23 -3.26 -13.27 6.03
N ASP A 24 -3.36 -14.03 7.12
CA ASP A 24 -2.54 -15.21 7.42
C ASP A 24 -3.41 -16.48 7.43
N GLY A 25 -4.50 -16.46 6.67
CA GLY A 25 -5.45 -17.59 6.57
C GLY A 25 -4.88 -18.78 5.80
N LEU A 26 -5.48 -19.96 6.05
CA LEU A 26 -5.06 -21.22 5.40
C LEU A 26 -5.26 -21.19 3.88
N ALA A 27 -6.32 -20.51 3.41
CA ALA A 27 -6.62 -20.45 1.97
C ALA A 27 -5.81 -19.40 1.22
N ARG A 28 -5.42 -18.31 1.90
CA ARG A 28 -4.67 -17.19 1.32
C ARG A 28 -3.80 -16.55 2.39
N LYS A 29 -2.56 -16.21 2.02
CA LYS A 29 -1.62 -15.55 2.91
C LYS A 29 -0.94 -14.38 2.16
N GLY A 30 -0.82 -13.24 2.84
CA GLY A 30 -0.14 -12.05 2.34
C GLY A 30 -1.04 -10.83 2.27
N LEU A 31 -0.66 -9.87 1.43
CA LEU A 31 -1.45 -8.68 1.14
C LEU A 31 -2.29 -8.88 -0.10
N PHE A 32 -3.50 -8.33 -0.04
CA PHE A 32 -4.45 -8.36 -1.16
C PHE A 32 -5.10 -7.00 -1.34
N TYR A 33 -5.54 -6.75 -2.55
CA TYR A 33 -6.34 -5.61 -2.95
C TYR A 33 -7.63 -6.08 -3.61
N ALA A 34 -8.73 -5.37 -3.35
CA ALA A 34 -9.99 -5.53 -4.06
C ALA A 34 -10.71 -4.18 -4.16
N ARG A 35 -11.68 -4.10 -5.06
CA ARG A 35 -12.50 -2.91 -5.25
C ARG A 35 -13.98 -3.26 -5.30
N SER A 36 -14.83 -2.29 -4.95
CA SER A 36 -16.28 -2.40 -4.99
C SER A 36 -16.87 -1.16 -5.65
N SER A 37 -17.74 -1.35 -6.63
CA SER A 37 -18.49 -0.28 -7.30
C SER A 37 -19.96 -0.20 -6.87
N ASP A 38 -20.37 -0.96 -5.87
CA ASP A 38 -21.74 -1.05 -5.38
C ASP A 38 -21.88 -0.74 -3.88
N GLY A 39 -21.00 0.11 -3.36
CA GLY A 39 -21.02 0.54 -1.97
C GLY A 39 -20.56 -0.51 -0.96
N GLY A 40 -19.73 -1.46 -1.39
CA GLY A 40 -19.19 -2.52 -0.52
C GLY A 40 -20.07 -3.75 -0.41
N VAL A 41 -21.10 -3.89 -1.24
CA VAL A 41 -21.96 -5.09 -1.25
C VAL A 41 -21.23 -6.26 -1.89
N THR A 42 -20.55 -6.02 -3.01
CA THR A 42 -19.69 -7.01 -3.66
C THR A 42 -18.32 -6.43 -3.96
N PHE A 43 -17.31 -7.30 -4.00
CA PHE A 43 -15.92 -6.93 -4.29
C PHE A 43 -15.37 -7.75 -5.46
N SER A 44 -14.42 -7.17 -6.19
CA SER A 44 -13.63 -7.87 -7.19
C SER A 44 -12.84 -9.03 -6.57
N ASP A 45 -12.37 -9.95 -7.42
CA ASP A 45 -11.44 -10.99 -6.97
C ASP A 45 -10.19 -10.36 -6.33
N PRO A 46 -9.73 -10.88 -5.18
CA PRO A 46 -8.54 -10.37 -4.52
C PRO A 46 -7.30 -10.47 -5.41
N MET A 47 -6.64 -9.34 -5.59
CA MET A 47 -5.37 -9.23 -6.30
C MET A 47 -4.22 -9.29 -5.29
N PRO A 48 -3.22 -10.20 -5.43
CA PRO A 48 -2.05 -10.22 -4.57
C PRO A 48 -1.22 -8.93 -4.71
N VAL A 49 -0.71 -8.43 -3.59
CA VAL A 49 0.15 -7.25 -3.51
C VAL A 49 1.49 -7.63 -2.91
N GLY A 50 2.58 -7.18 -3.55
CA GLY A 50 3.94 -7.43 -3.09
C GLY A 50 4.43 -8.84 -3.41
N ARG A 51 5.62 -9.13 -2.92
CA ARG A 51 6.29 -10.42 -3.12
C ARG A 51 6.04 -11.33 -1.92
N SER A 52 5.44 -12.47 -2.14
CA SER A 52 5.12 -13.44 -1.07
C SER A 52 6.35 -13.97 -0.33
N ASP A 53 7.52 -14.00 -0.99
CA ASP A 53 8.79 -14.41 -0.39
C ASP A 53 9.46 -13.32 0.48
N ARG A 54 8.89 -12.11 0.55
CA ARG A 54 9.40 -10.96 1.30
C ARG A 54 8.46 -10.45 2.39
N ASN A 55 7.56 -11.28 2.85
CA ASN A 55 6.63 -10.96 3.95
C ASN A 55 5.97 -9.59 3.80
N PRO A 56 5.21 -9.32 2.72
CA PRO A 56 4.56 -8.04 2.52
C PRO A 56 3.57 -7.76 3.65
N ALA A 57 3.59 -6.53 4.17
CA ALA A 57 2.84 -6.14 5.36
C ALA A 57 2.52 -4.65 5.36
N HIS A 58 1.59 -4.24 6.23
CA HIS A 58 1.23 -2.84 6.50
C HIS A 58 0.92 -2.02 5.25
N PRO A 59 -0.10 -2.41 4.49
CA PRO A 59 -0.50 -1.65 3.32
C PRO A 59 -1.18 -0.35 3.72
N TYR A 60 -0.98 0.69 2.92
CA TYR A 60 -1.70 1.95 3.04
C TYR A 60 -2.09 2.46 1.66
N LEU A 61 -3.36 2.85 1.52
CA LEU A 61 -3.97 3.20 0.23
C LEU A 61 -4.63 4.57 0.31
N ILE A 62 -4.37 5.43 -0.66
CA ILE A 62 -5.10 6.69 -0.83
C ILE A 62 -5.53 6.89 -2.28
N ALA A 63 -6.61 7.66 -2.46
CA ALA A 63 -7.01 8.21 -3.76
C ALA A 63 -6.59 9.68 -3.80
N ALA A 64 -5.72 10.03 -4.73
CA ALA A 64 -5.22 11.40 -4.88
C ALA A 64 -4.83 11.67 -6.34
N LYS A 65 -5.07 12.89 -6.82
CA LYS A 65 -4.70 13.34 -8.17
C LYS A 65 -5.29 12.49 -9.30
N GLY A 66 -6.48 11.94 -9.12
CA GLY A 66 -7.10 11.05 -10.13
C GLY A 66 -6.43 9.68 -10.23
N ALA A 67 -5.61 9.30 -9.27
CA ALA A 67 -4.96 8.01 -9.19
C ALA A 67 -5.13 7.38 -7.80
N LEU A 68 -4.96 6.08 -7.73
CA LEU A 68 -4.78 5.34 -6.50
C LEU A 68 -3.30 5.16 -6.24
N TRP A 69 -2.91 5.29 -5.00
CA TRP A 69 -1.54 5.11 -4.52
C TRP A 69 -1.56 4.08 -3.41
N LEU A 70 -0.79 3.01 -3.57
CA LEU A 70 -0.67 1.94 -2.58
C LEU A 70 0.79 1.75 -2.21
N VAL A 71 1.08 1.80 -0.91
CA VAL A 71 2.40 1.48 -0.35
C VAL A 71 2.28 0.31 0.60
N TRP A 72 3.37 -0.43 0.76
CA TRP A 72 3.49 -1.53 1.72
C TRP A 72 4.96 -1.74 2.10
N LYS A 73 5.18 -2.48 3.18
CA LYS A 73 6.52 -2.91 3.62
C LYS A 73 6.80 -4.32 3.14
N GLU A 74 8.06 -4.59 2.84
CA GLU A 74 8.60 -5.93 2.62
C GLU A 74 9.90 -6.10 3.41
N PHE A 75 10.19 -7.33 3.86
CA PHE A 75 11.41 -7.68 4.57
C PHE A 75 12.06 -8.90 3.90
N ASP A 76 13.34 -8.76 3.53
CA ASP A 76 14.08 -9.82 2.82
C ASP A 76 15.02 -10.63 3.73
N GLY A 77 14.96 -10.40 5.05
CA GLY A 77 15.85 -11.02 6.04
C GLY A 77 16.95 -10.09 6.54
N GLU A 78 17.24 -9.01 5.82
CA GLU A 78 18.26 -8.01 6.17
C GLU A 78 17.70 -6.60 6.21
N LYS A 79 16.90 -6.25 5.21
CA LYS A 79 16.35 -4.91 5.03
C LYS A 79 14.82 -4.91 4.96
N THR A 80 14.24 -3.85 5.49
CA THR A 80 12.86 -3.49 5.25
C THR A 80 12.79 -2.45 4.14
N THR A 81 12.00 -2.71 3.12
CA THR A 81 11.74 -1.77 2.03
C THR A 81 10.30 -1.29 2.06
N VAL A 82 10.06 -0.07 1.58
CA VAL A 82 8.73 0.43 1.24
C VAL A 82 8.62 0.49 -0.27
N SER A 83 7.62 -0.17 -0.80
CA SER A 83 7.29 -0.17 -2.22
C SER A 83 6.01 0.61 -2.47
N VAL A 84 5.89 1.20 -3.66
CA VAL A 84 4.71 1.92 -4.14
C VAL A 84 4.30 1.39 -5.50
N MET A 85 3.00 1.34 -5.74
CA MET A 85 2.40 1.23 -7.07
C MET A 85 1.21 2.17 -7.20
N THR A 86 0.88 2.55 -8.44
CA THR A 86 -0.20 3.47 -8.76
C THR A 86 -1.17 2.86 -9.77
N SER A 87 -2.43 3.30 -9.72
CA SER A 87 -3.45 2.95 -10.72
C SER A 87 -4.14 4.23 -11.19
N HIS A 88 -4.27 4.37 -12.50
CA HIS A 88 -4.93 5.51 -13.16
C HIS A 88 -6.29 5.15 -13.77
N ASP A 89 -6.75 3.92 -13.60
CA ASP A 89 -7.98 3.38 -14.16
C ASP A 89 -8.88 2.77 -13.09
N ASP A 90 -8.87 3.40 -11.92
CA ASP A 90 -9.73 3.03 -10.79
C ASP A 90 -9.48 1.60 -10.28
N GLY A 91 -8.21 1.22 -10.20
CA GLY A 91 -7.76 -0.04 -9.66
C GLY A 91 -7.88 -1.25 -10.60
N ARG A 92 -8.19 -1.03 -11.89
CA ARG A 92 -8.27 -2.11 -12.87
C ARG A 92 -6.89 -2.63 -13.25
N THR A 93 -5.95 -1.70 -13.44
CA THR A 93 -4.53 -2.02 -13.69
C THR A 93 -3.63 -1.20 -12.78
N TRP A 94 -2.47 -1.74 -12.50
CA TRP A 94 -1.49 -1.14 -11.60
C TRP A 94 -0.11 -1.06 -12.27
N SER A 95 0.64 -0.01 -11.93
CA SER A 95 2.04 0.10 -12.33
C SER A 95 2.88 -1.05 -11.75
N ALA A 96 4.09 -1.24 -12.27
CA ALA A 96 5.09 -2.04 -11.59
C ALA A 96 5.39 -1.47 -10.20
N ALA A 97 5.67 -2.34 -9.24
CA ALA A 97 6.10 -1.92 -7.90
C ALA A 97 7.48 -1.26 -7.96
N LYS A 98 7.64 -0.12 -7.27
CA LYS A 98 8.90 0.61 -7.16
C LYS A 98 9.28 0.75 -5.69
N ILE A 99 10.51 0.39 -5.33
CA ILE A 99 11.06 0.65 -4.00
C ILE A 99 11.34 2.15 -3.87
N VAL A 100 10.81 2.79 -2.84
CA VAL A 100 10.95 4.23 -2.60
C VAL A 100 11.71 4.57 -1.33
N ALA A 101 11.85 3.62 -0.41
CA ALA A 101 12.63 3.78 0.81
C ALA A 101 13.09 2.42 1.35
N GLU A 102 14.17 2.41 2.13
CA GLU A 102 14.67 1.23 2.81
C GLU A 102 15.30 1.57 4.16
N THR A 103 15.37 0.60 5.05
CA THR A 103 16.13 0.66 6.29
C THR A 103 16.62 -0.72 6.70
N SER A 104 17.77 -0.79 7.35
CA SER A 104 18.30 -2.04 7.98
C SER A 104 17.86 -2.20 9.43
N ASN A 105 17.08 -1.27 9.95
CA ASN A 105 16.66 -1.25 11.35
C ASN A 105 15.13 -1.32 11.48
N ALA A 106 14.67 -1.31 12.75
CA ALA A 106 13.25 -1.25 13.05
C ALA A 106 12.58 -0.02 12.42
N SER A 107 11.36 -0.19 11.97
CA SER A 107 10.59 0.84 11.32
C SER A 107 9.12 0.76 11.70
N ASP A 108 8.45 1.89 11.63
CA ASP A 108 7.01 2.00 11.79
C ASP A 108 6.27 1.67 10.48
N HIS A 109 4.95 1.83 10.47
CA HIS A 109 4.13 1.62 9.28
C HIS A 109 4.29 2.77 8.30
N PRO A 110 4.40 2.51 6.99
CA PRO A 110 4.39 3.56 6.00
C PRO A 110 2.98 4.15 5.87
N LEU A 111 2.89 5.46 5.84
CA LEU A 111 1.65 6.19 5.60
C LEU A 111 1.79 7.06 4.37
N LEU A 112 0.68 7.35 3.71
CA LEU A 112 0.62 8.30 2.59
C LEU A 112 -0.17 9.53 3.00
N LEU A 113 0.23 10.67 2.46
CA LEU A 113 -0.54 11.91 2.56
C LEU A 113 -0.47 12.66 1.22
N SER A 114 -1.49 13.47 0.96
CA SER A 114 -1.52 14.32 -0.22
C SER A 114 -1.71 15.79 0.17
N ARG A 115 -0.97 16.68 -0.49
CA ARG A 115 -1.09 18.13 -0.31
C ARG A 115 -0.68 18.85 -1.60
N GLY A 116 -1.48 19.82 -2.02
CA GLY A 116 -1.17 20.67 -3.18
C GLY A 116 -0.95 19.85 -4.46
N GLY A 117 -1.71 18.78 -4.66
CA GLY A 117 -1.57 17.91 -5.81
C GLY A 117 -0.29 17.04 -5.79
N ARG A 118 0.39 16.91 -4.67
CA ARG A 118 1.56 16.02 -4.49
C ARG A 118 1.25 14.96 -3.45
N VAL A 119 1.83 13.78 -3.64
CA VAL A 119 1.72 12.64 -2.71
C VAL A 119 3.06 12.43 -2.02
N PHE A 120 3.03 12.14 -0.73
CA PHE A 120 4.21 11.96 0.11
C PHE A 120 4.10 10.66 0.88
N LEU A 121 5.23 9.97 1.03
CA LEU A 121 5.42 8.90 1.99
C LEU A 121 5.84 9.51 3.33
N SER A 122 5.14 9.14 4.40
CA SER A 122 5.47 9.46 5.79
C SER A 122 5.97 8.18 6.45
N TRP A 123 7.21 8.16 6.90
CA TRP A 123 7.82 6.96 7.46
C TRP A 123 8.81 7.26 8.56
N GLN A 124 8.64 6.58 9.70
CA GLN A 124 9.56 6.60 10.83
C GLN A 124 10.40 5.33 10.82
N THR A 125 11.72 5.48 10.90
CA THR A 125 12.67 4.40 11.07
C THR A 125 13.61 4.68 12.25
N HIS A 126 14.15 3.66 12.85
CA HIS A 126 15.05 3.83 13.99
C HIS A 126 16.38 4.48 13.59
N ALA A 127 16.92 4.08 12.44
CA ALA A 127 18.24 4.56 12.00
C ALA A 127 18.17 5.96 11.38
N GLU A 128 17.19 6.20 10.49
CA GLU A 128 17.10 7.44 9.70
C GLU A 128 16.17 8.49 10.33
N GLY A 129 15.40 8.10 11.37
CA GLY A 129 14.41 8.97 11.99
C GLY A 129 13.14 9.14 11.15
N TYR A 130 12.38 10.19 11.45
CA TYR A 130 11.13 10.49 10.74
C TYR A 130 11.41 11.23 9.44
N ARG A 131 10.81 10.73 8.34
CA ARG A 131 10.96 11.31 7.00
C ARG A 131 9.62 11.50 6.32
N ILE A 132 9.48 12.62 5.61
CA ILE A 132 8.41 12.86 4.64
C ILE A 132 9.07 12.95 3.27
N MET A 133 8.74 12.04 2.37
CA MET A 133 9.39 11.91 1.07
C MET A 133 8.38 12.09 -0.05
N PRO A 134 8.61 13.02 -1.00
CA PRO A 134 7.74 13.15 -2.15
C PRO A 134 7.80 11.90 -3.02
N LEU A 135 6.64 11.44 -3.47
CA LEU A 135 6.53 10.32 -4.40
C LEU A 135 6.24 10.84 -5.81
N GLU A 136 6.91 10.24 -6.78
CA GLU A 136 6.64 10.47 -8.19
C GLU A 136 5.67 9.42 -8.72
N ASP A 137 4.76 9.89 -9.57
CA ASP A 137 3.80 9.03 -10.23
C ASP A 137 4.54 8.10 -11.22
N ALA A 138 4.35 6.81 -11.06
CA ALA A 138 4.82 5.82 -12.02
C ALA A 138 3.78 5.71 -13.14
N ARG A 139 3.97 6.45 -14.21
CA ARG A 139 3.18 6.32 -15.43
C ARG A 139 3.70 5.22 -16.33
#